data_7950de542902215205a87b525d2025bd
#
_entry.id   7950de542902215205a87b525d2025bd
#
_cell.length_a   1.000
_cell.length_b   1.000
_cell.length_c   1.000
_cell.angle_alpha   90.00
_cell.angle_beta   90.00
_cell.angle_gamma   90.00
#
_symmetry.space_group_name_H-M   'P 1'
#
loop_
_entity.id
_entity.type
_entity.pdbx_description
1 polymer ?
#
loop_
_entity_poly.entity_id
_entity_poly.type
_entity_poly.pdbx_seq_one_letter_code
_entity_poly.pdbx_strand_id
1 'polypeptide(L)'
;MRKPVTRAAMGLLLALVALVPLGSATGQQPSMPPACEELAFSTEEDFITRGPEPPDGNPYISDGDLLGRNCVVCARNADLVGDFDVSADLGLDAADVIDAERYLVAFSTELDSPHGSFTAGDLLTTNGVIIPNVALTYGFQVRHDVGLDGLHLVGPPQNIQAFLAAIREAQLDRDYWLQNPGDLGDRLEEYEIDIWFSTEGTWMPLEGVGFLDGDVLSARDGDVVAHIQHLLPPDVPAGIPDRGVDFGLDAVTSTRMGDENRIQFSTEILYENDRSFTDGDVLLAGNG
;
A
#
# COMPACT_ATOMS: atom_id res chain seq x y z
N MET A 1 17.75 -22.24 91.64
CA MET A 1 16.58 -21.58 91.08
C MET A 1 16.82 -21.41 89.57
N ARG A 2 16.21 -22.25 88.71
CA ARG A 2 16.33 -22.18 87.22
C ARG A 2 15.06 -21.55 86.70
N LYS A 3 15.20 -20.48 85.93
CA LYS A 3 14.09 -19.80 85.27
C LYS A 3 13.73 -20.56 83.95
N PRO A 4 12.46 -20.68 83.58
CA PRO A 4 12.06 -21.34 82.29
C PRO A 4 12.25 -20.38 81.14
N VAL A 5 12.73 -20.94 79.98
CA VAL A 5 12.88 -20.27 78.73
C VAL A 5 11.59 -20.49 77.91
N THR A 6 10.89 -19.42 77.63
CA THR A 6 9.69 -19.44 76.76
C THR A 6 10.13 -19.45 75.32
N ARG A 7 9.82 -20.48 74.54
CA ARG A 7 10.00 -20.53 73.08
C ARG A 7 8.80 -19.89 72.44
N ALA A 8 9.03 -18.80 71.71
CA ALA A 8 8.06 -18.18 70.82
C ALA A 8 8.05 -18.95 69.48
N ALA A 9 6.89 -19.47 69.12
CA ALA A 9 6.66 -20.09 67.80
C ALA A 9 6.38 -18.94 66.81
N MET A 10 7.26 -18.82 65.82
CA MET A 10 7.13 -17.88 64.73
C MET A 10 6.33 -18.58 63.61
N GLY A 11 5.06 -18.24 63.48
CA GLY A 11 4.20 -18.74 62.41
C GLY A 11 4.59 -18.11 61.05
N LEU A 12 5.01 -18.98 60.13
CA LEU A 12 5.30 -18.58 58.75
C LEU A 12 3.98 -18.50 57.97
N LEU A 13 3.53 -17.29 57.67
CA LEU A 13 2.38 -17.04 56.80
C LEU A 13 2.85 -17.16 55.33
N LEU A 14 2.56 -18.31 54.67
CA LEU A 14 2.74 -18.42 53.24
C LEU A 14 1.61 -17.69 52.53
N ALA A 15 1.92 -16.53 51.96
CA ALA A 15 1.03 -15.82 51.05
C ALA A 15 1.07 -16.53 49.66
N LEU A 16 0.00 -17.21 49.32
CA LEU A 16 -0.21 -17.80 47.98
C LEU A 16 -0.55 -16.65 47.03
N VAL A 17 0.45 -16.17 46.27
CA VAL A 17 0.21 -15.25 45.15
C VAL A 17 -0.33 -16.06 43.98
N ALA A 18 -1.63 -16.00 43.77
CA ALA A 18 -2.24 -16.52 42.54
C ALA A 18 -1.77 -15.67 41.36
N LEU A 19 -0.85 -16.18 40.55
CA LEU A 19 -0.58 -15.65 39.22
C LEU A 19 -1.83 -15.86 38.36
N VAL A 20 -2.61 -14.81 38.21
CA VAL A 20 -3.63 -14.75 37.16
C VAL A 20 -2.85 -14.58 35.84
N PRO A 21 -2.95 -15.52 34.87
CA PRO A 21 -2.38 -15.26 33.56
C PRO A 21 -3.11 -14.05 32.97
N LEU A 22 -2.38 -12.97 32.75
CA LEU A 22 -2.81 -11.91 31.84
C LEU A 22 -2.91 -12.56 30.46
N GLY A 23 -4.11 -13.02 30.11
CA GLY A 23 -4.44 -13.39 28.76
C GLY A 23 -4.22 -12.14 27.92
N SER A 24 -3.20 -12.15 27.07
CA SER A 24 -3.11 -11.23 25.96
C SER A 24 -4.39 -11.45 25.14
N ALA A 25 -5.34 -10.55 25.28
CA ALA A 25 -6.41 -10.45 24.29
C ALA A 25 -5.67 -10.08 22.98
N THR A 26 -5.42 -11.09 22.13
CA THR A 26 -5.14 -10.85 20.73
C THR A 26 -6.44 -10.28 20.19
N GLY A 27 -6.55 -8.95 20.23
CA GLY A 27 -7.61 -8.23 19.53
C GLY A 27 -7.45 -8.61 18.05
N GLN A 28 -8.36 -9.43 17.56
CA GLN A 28 -8.47 -9.69 16.15
C GLN A 28 -8.86 -8.32 15.56
N GLN A 29 -8.01 -7.76 14.71
CA GLN A 29 -8.40 -6.56 13.98
C GLN A 29 -9.73 -6.85 13.27
N PRO A 30 -10.69 -5.93 13.31
CA PRO A 30 -11.94 -6.13 12.60
C PRO A 30 -11.65 -6.25 11.10
N SER A 31 -12.31 -7.20 10.43
CA SER A 31 -12.24 -7.28 8.96
C SER A 31 -12.78 -5.99 8.33
N MET A 32 -12.23 -5.62 7.18
CA MET A 32 -12.76 -4.49 6.42
C MET A 32 -14.19 -4.76 5.92
N PRO A 33 -14.99 -3.70 5.71
CA PRO A 33 -16.27 -3.84 5.04
C PRO A 33 -16.12 -4.48 3.64
N PRO A 34 -17.07 -5.33 3.18
CA PRO A 34 -16.99 -5.95 1.86
C PRO A 34 -16.90 -4.96 0.68
N ALA A 35 -17.39 -3.74 0.86
CA ALA A 35 -17.27 -2.66 -0.13
C ALA A 35 -15.81 -2.32 -0.50
N CYS A 36 -14.86 -2.62 0.39
CA CYS A 36 -13.44 -2.36 0.21
C CYS A 36 -12.73 -3.38 -0.68
N GLU A 37 -13.30 -4.59 -0.83
CA GLU A 37 -12.80 -5.58 -1.77
C GLU A 37 -13.18 -5.28 -3.22
N GLU A 38 -14.30 -4.56 -3.42
CA GLU A 38 -14.79 -4.26 -4.77
C GLU A 38 -14.07 -3.05 -5.38
N LEU A 39 -13.75 -2.07 -4.56
CA LEU A 39 -13.07 -0.83 -4.92
C LEU A 39 -12.52 -0.22 -3.64
N ALA A 40 -11.26 0.16 -3.64
CA ALA A 40 -10.63 0.95 -2.59
C ALA A 40 -9.90 2.14 -3.23
N PHE A 41 -9.95 3.31 -2.60
CA PHE A 41 -9.35 4.54 -3.09
C PHE A 41 -9.08 5.51 -1.94
N SER A 42 -8.21 6.47 -2.14
CA SER A 42 -7.98 7.64 -1.30
C SER A 42 -8.59 8.89 -1.93
N THR A 43 -8.44 10.02 -1.29
CA THR A 43 -8.84 11.32 -1.81
C THR A 43 -7.73 12.34 -1.53
N GLU A 44 -7.50 13.25 -2.45
CA GLU A 44 -6.51 14.34 -2.34
C GLU A 44 -6.83 15.38 -1.24
N GLU A 45 -8.04 15.39 -0.72
CA GLU A 45 -8.54 16.46 0.13
C GLU A 45 -9.30 15.91 1.35
N ASP A 46 -9.07 16.53 2.49
CA ASP A 46 -9.85 16.32 3.71
C ASP A 46 -11.29 16.80 3.57
N PHE A 47 -12.26 16.05 4.08
CA PHE A 47 -13.65 16.50 4.08
C PHE A 47 -14.49 15.93 5.24
N ILE A 48 -15.66 16.54 5.45
CA ILE A 48 -16.68 16.00 6.35
C ILE A 48 -17.69 15.21 5.51
N THR A 49 -17.78 13.89 5.75
CA THR A 49 -18.77 13.07 5.04
C THR A 49 -20.19 13.53 5.33
N ARG A 50 -21.04 13.51 4.30
CA ARG A 50 -22.49 13.71 4.39
C ARG A 50 -23.27 12.41 4.17
N GLY A 51 -22.53 11.32 4.00
CA GLY A 51 -23.05 9.97 3.82
C GLY A 51 -23.39 9.29 5.14
N PRO A 52 -23.45 7.96 5.15
CA PRO A 52 -23.59 7.18 6.38
C PRO A 52 -22.47 7.54 7.36
N GLU A 53 -22.81 7.59 8.65
CA GLU A 53 -21.80 7.79 9.70
C GLU A 53 -20.80 6.63 9.68
N PRO A 54 -19.47 6.92 9.65
CA PRO A 54 -18.46 5.88 9.72
C PRO A 54 -18.59 5.03 10.99
N PRO A 55 -18.17 3.76 10.98
CA PRO A 55 -18.32 2.85 12.13
C PRO A 55 -17.66 3.34 13.42
N ASP A 56 -16.62 4.16 13.33
CA ASP A 56 -15.93 4.79 14.45
C ASP A 56 -16.63 6.07 14.98
N GLY A 57 -17.70 6.51 14.32
CA GLY A 57 -18.45 7.72 14.66
C GLY A 57 -17.74 9.03 14.31
N ASN A 58 -16.63 8.98 13.58
CA ASN A 58 -15.91 10.16 13.14
C ASN A 58 -16.27 10.55 11.70
N PRO A 59 -17.04 11.63 11.47
CA PRO A 59 -17.45 12.05 10.13
C PRO A 59 -16.33 12.72 9.32
N TYR A 60 -15.20 13.04 9.94
CA TYR A 60 -14.04 13.59 9.26
C TYR A 60 -13.32 12.47 8.49
N ILE A 61 -13.09 12.71 7.22
CA ILE A 61 -12.31 11.86 6.34
C ILE A 61 -11.06 12.64 5.98
N SER A 62 -9.88 12.05 6.23
CA SER A 62 -8.62 12.63 5.81
C SER A 62 -8.20 12.08 4.43
N ASP A 63 -7.30 12.77 3.76
CA ASP A 63 -6.60 12.33 2.56
C ASP A 63 -5.86 10.99 2.75
N GLY A 64 -5.42 10.70 3.99
CA GLY A 64 -4.79 9.43 4.34
C GLY A 64 -5.76 8.26 4.60
N ASP A 65 -7.08 8.48 4.60
CA ASP A 65 -8.06 7.42 4.86
C ASP A 65 -8.35 6.59 3.60
N LEU A 66 -8.34 5.26 3.73
CA LEU A 66 -8.76 4.36 2.67
C LEU A 66 -10.28 4.23 2.65
N LEU A 67 -10.87 4.55 1.52
CA LEU A 67 -12.31 4.51 1.28
C LEU A 67 -12.66 3.36 0.33
N GLY A 68 -13.84 2.80 0.51
CA GLY A 68 -14.40 1.81 -0.38
C GLY A 68 -15.61 2.33 -1.14
N ARG A 69 -16.22 1.46 -1.93
CA ARG A 69 -17.43 1.78 -2.67
C ARG A 69 -18.51 2.41 -1.78
N ASN A 70 -19.18 3.43 -2.27
CA ASN A 70 -20.15 4.28 -1.56
C ASN A 70 -19.54 5.10 -0.41
N CYS A 71 -18.25 5.42 -0.49
CA CYS A 71 -17.50 6.19 0.53
C CYS A 71 -17.54 5.55 1.92
N VAL A 72 -17.52 4.22 1.98
CA VAL A 72 -17.38 3.49 3.23
C VAL A 72 -15.93 3.59 3.66
N VAL A 73 -15.65 3.94 4.93
CA VAL A 73 -14.29 3.94 5.47
C VAL A 73 -13.81 2.50 5.61
N CYS A 74 -12.76 2.16 4.89
CA CYS A 74 -12.10 0.85 4.91
C CYS A 74 -11.02 0.78 5.99
N ALA A 75 -10.21 1.82 6.06
CA ALA A 75 -9.16 2.00 7.04
C ALA A 75 -8.96 3.49 7.32
N ARG A 76 -8.63 3.82 8.56
CA ARG A 76 -8.09 5.14 8.88
C ARG A 76 -6.59 5.16 8.61
N ASN A 77 -6.03 6.31 8.27
CA ASN A 77 -4.59 6.45 8.10
C ASN A 77 -3.81 5.90 9.30
N ALA A 78 -4.25 6.22 10.51
CA ALA A 78 -3.63 5.73 11.74
C ALA A 78 -3.61 4.20 11.87
N ASP A 79 -4.58 3.49 11.27
CA ASP A 79 -4.61 2.02 11.25
C ASP A 79 -3.67 1.47 10.17
N LEU A 80 -3.53 2.15 9.03
CA LEU A 80 -2.61 1.78 7.96
C LEU A 80 -1.16 1.87 8.40
N VAL A 81 -0.77 2.99 9.04
CA VAL A 81 0.61 3.25 9.48
C VAL A 81 0.93 2.71 10.88
N GLY A 82 -0.01 2.02 11.53
CA GLY A 82 0.09 1.61 12.94
C GLY A 82 1.30 0.73 13.27
N ASP A 83 1.76 -0.11 12.36
CA ASP A 83 2.93 -0.98 12.53
C ASP A 83 4.28 -0.24 12.37
N PHE A 84 4.27 1.04 11.96
CA PHE A 84 5.46 1.84 11.67
C PHE A 84 5.82 2.88 12.76
N ASP A 85 5.14 2.84 13.92
CA ASP A 85 5.31 3.81 15.03
C ASP A 85 5.10 5.27 14.59
N VAL A 86 4.12 5.48 13.70
CA VAL A 86 3.70 6.79 13.19
C VAL A 86 2.33 7.13 13.77
N SER A 87 2.17 8.35 14.25
CA SER A 87 0.90 8.86 14.80
C SER A 87 0.35 10.08 14.05
N ALA A 88 1.12 10.60 13.09
CA ALA A 88 0.68 11.67 12.21
C ALA A 88 -0.07 11.06 11.01
N ASP A 89 -1.03 11.80 10.47
CA ASP A 89 -1.55 11.53 9.14
C ASP A 89 -0.48 11.87 8.11
N LEU A 90 -0.20 10.95 7.21
CA LEU A 90 0.85 11.10 6.19
C LEU A 90 0.28 11.21 4.77
N GLY A 91 -1.05 11.28 4.63
CA GLY A 91 -1.70 11.11 3.34
C GLY A 91 -1.64 9.65 2.87
N LEU A 92 -2.43 9.29 1.89
CA LEU A 92 -2.44 7.98 1.25
C LEU A 92 -2.38 8.17 -0.26
N ASP A 93 -1.26 7.84 -0.84
CA ASP A 93 -0.98 8.05 -2.26
C ASP A 93 -1.45 6.85 -3.11
N ALA A 94 -0.87 5.69 -2.94
CA ALA A 94 -1.30 4.45 -3.58
C ALA A 94 -1.88 3.46 -2.59
N ALA A 95 -2.84 2.63 -3.01
CA ALA A 95 -3.36 1.54 -2.18
C ALA A 95 -3.87 0.34 -3.00
N ASP A 96 -3.61 -0.88 -2.49
CA ASP A 96 -4.17 -2.13 -2.99
C ASP A 96 -4.61 -3.03 -1.84
N VAL A 97 -5.89 -3.41 -1.78
CA VAL A 97 -6.45 -4.28 -0.75
C VAL A 97 -6.21 -5.73 -1.13
N ILE A 98 -5.23 -6.36 -0.47
CA ILE A 98 -4.81 -7.74 -0.75
C ILE A 98 -5.77 -8.75 -0.09
N ASP A 99 -6.20 -8.47 1.14
CA ASP A 99 -7.07 -9.36 1.93
C ASP A 99 -7.85 -8.53 2.96
N ALA A 100 -9.09 -8.22 2.65
CA ALA A 100 -9.95 -7.43 3.53
C ALA A 100 -10.35 -8.18 4.82
N GLU A 101 -10.43 -9.53 4.79
CA GLU A 101 -10.72 -10.32 5.99
C GLU A 101 -9.57 -10.25 7.01
N ARG A 102 -8.32 -10.14 6.53
CA ARG A 102 -7.11 -10.05 7.35
C ARG A 102 -6.59 -8.64 7.54
N TYR A 103 -7.29 -7.66 7.01
CA TYR A 103 -6.86 -6.26 7.05
C TYR A 103 -5.47 -6.05 6.41
N LEU A 104 -5.20 -6.75 5.30
CA LEU A 104 -3.93 -6.69 4.60
C LEU A 104 -4.05 -5.76 3.38
N VAL A 105 -3.41 -4.61 3.49
CA VAL A 105 -3.32 -3.58 2.45
C VAL A 105 -1.86 -3.32 2.13
N ALA A 106 -1.54 -3.17 0.85
CA ALA A 106 -0.30 -2.55 0.39
C ALA A 106 -0.61 -1.09 0.06
N PHE A 107 0.30 -0.17 0.39
CA PHE A 107 0.08 1.26 0.22
C PHE A 107 1.38 2.06 0.16
N SER A 108 1.31 3.31 -0.27
CA SER A 108 2.31 4.36 -0.09
C SER A 108 1.69 5.55 0.65
N THR A 109 2.51 6.52 1.00
CA THR A 109 2.07 7.73 1.70
C THR A 109 2.59 8.96 0.98
N GLU A 110 1.86 10.08 1.02
CA GLU A 110 2.31 11.34 0.42
C GLU A 110 3.53 11.94 1.13
N LEU A 111 3.71 11.64 2.40
CA LEU A 111 4.79 12.21 3.22
C LEU A 111 5.73 11.12 3.76
N ASP A 112 7.00 11.47 3.85
CA ASP A 112 8.02 10.64 4.51
C ASP A 112 7.68 10.38 5.99
N SER A 113 8.07 9.23 6.50
CA SER A 113 8.02 8.94 7.93
C SER A 113 8.77 10.01 8.74
N PRO A 114 8.16 10.57 9.80
CA PRO A 114 8.82 11.58 10.66
C PRO A 114 10.13 11.10 11.28
N HIS A 115 10.33 9.80 11.38
CA HIS A 115 11.50 9.18 11.99
C HIS A 115 12.46 8.56 10.96
N GLY A 116 12.15 8.68 9.66
CA GLY A 116 12.97 8.18 8.56
C GLY A 116 12.97 6.66 8.42
N SER A 117 11.93 5.98 8.92
CA SER A 117 11.78 4.52 8.75
C SER A 117 11.41 4.13 7.32
N PHE A 118 10.75 5.02 6.59
CA PHE A 118 10.41 4.89 5.17
C PHE A 118 10.30 6.27 4.51
N THR A 119 10.31 6.29 3.18
CA THR A 119 10.02 7.47 2.35
C THR A 119 8.65 7.36 1.70
N ALA A 120 8.10 8.45 1.20
CA ALA A 120 6.81 8.52 0.53
C ALA A 120 6.68 7.49 -0.60
N GLY A 121 7.71 7.33 -1.43
CA GLY A 121 7.71 6.35 -2.52
C GLY A 121 7.92 4.88 -2.13
N ASP A 122 8.10 4.55 -0.85
CA ASP A 122 8.25 3.17 -0.42
C ASP A 122 6.90 2.44 -0.40
N LEU A 123 6.86 1.20 -0.86
CA LEU A 123 5.70 0.32 -0.68
C LEU A 123 5.68 -0.19 0.75
N LEU A 124 4.58 0.06 1.43
CA LEU A 124 4.29 -0.35 2.79
C LEU A 124 3.16 -1.39 2.81
N THR A 125 3.07 -2.18 3.87
CA THR A 125 1.89 -3.02 4.10
C THR A 125 1.44 -2.95 5.56
N THR A 126 0.15 -3.07 5.80
CA THR A 126 -0.44 -3.06 7.15
C THR A 126 0.09 -4.14 8.09
N ASN A 127 0.90 -5.06 7.61
CA ASN A 127 1.60 -6.06 8.42
C ASN A 127 3.10 -5.77 8.59
N GLY A 128 3.53 -4.51 8.33
CA GLY A 128 4.86 -4.00 8.64
C GLY A 128 5.96 -4.32 7.62
N VAL A 129 5.62 -4.75 6.39
CA VAL A 129 6.62 -4.88 5.30
C VAL A 129 6.91 -3.51 4.72
N ILE A 130 8.19 -3.23 4.41
CA ILE A 130 8.67 -2.05 3.69
C ILE A 130 9.51 -2.52 2.50
N ILE A 131 9.11 -2.13 1.29
CA ILE A 131 9.90 -2.33 0.07
C ILE A 131 10.23 -0.95 -0.50
N PRO A 132 11.51 -0.51 -0.46
CA PRO A 132 11.85 0.83 -0.91
C PRO A 132 11.68 1.01 -2.42
N ASN A 133 11.34 2.23 -2.83
CA ASN A 133 11.12 2.62 -4.22
C ASN A 133 12.27 2.19 -5.14
N VAL A 134 13.52 2.29 -4.70
CA VAL A 134 14.69 1.85 -5.47
C VAL A 134 14.73 0.34 -5.75
N ALA A 135 14.03 -0.48 -4.98
CA ALA A 135 13.88 -1.91 -5.27
C ALA A 135 12.77 -2.13 -6.32
N LEU A 136 11.67 -1.40 -6.26
CA LEU A 136 10.61 -1.43 -7.26
C LEU A 136 11.13 -1.01 -8.64
N THR A 137 11.95 0.05 -8.67
CA THR A 137 12.48 0.65 -9.90
C THR A 137 13.84 0.11 -10.34
N TYR A 138 14.35 -0.95 -9.69
CA TYR A 138 15.70 -1.48 -9.93
C TYR A 138 15.95 -1.91 -11.39
N GLY A 139 14.97 -2.56 -12.02
CA GLY A 139 15.05 -2.99 -13.42
C GLY A 139 15.23 -1.83 -14.40
N PHE A 140 14.70 -0.66 -14.07
CA PHE A 140 14.85 0.58 -14.84
C PHE A 140 16.15 1.35 -14.53
N GLN A 141 16.98 0.81 -13.62
CA GLN A 141 18.26 1.41 -13.19
C GLN A 141 18.11 2.78 -12.50
N VAL A 142 16.94 3.08 -11.96
CA VAL A 142 16.72 4.26 -11.11
C VAL A 142 17.45 4.06 -9.78
N ARG A 143 18.11 5.11 -9.27
CA ARG A 143 18.97 5.06 -8.07
C ARG A 143 18.52 6.01 -6.96
N HIS A 144 17.37 6.61 -7.11
CA HIS A 144 16.77 7.52 -6.15
C HIS A 144 15.26 7.27 -6.11
N ASP A 145 14.61 7.74 -5.09
CA ASP A 145 13.17 7.68 -4.96
C ASP A 145 12.53 8.60 -6.01
N VAL A 146 11.55 8.08 -6.76
CA VAL A 146 10.79 8.80 -7.79
C VAL A 146 9.29 8.86 -7.47
N GLY A 147 8.92 8.53 -6.22
CA GLY A 147 7.54 8.45 -5.78
C GLY A 147 6.88 7.12 -6.16
N LEU A 148 5.77 6.81 -5.53
CA LEU A 148 4.92 5.65 -5.79
C LEU A 148 3.46 6.08 -5.76
N ASP A 149 2.88 6.30 -6.92
CA ASP A 149 1.62 6.97 -7.14
C ASP A 149 0.45 5.98 -7.34
N GLY A 150 0.64 4.96 -8.13
CA GLY A 150 -0.31 3.86 -8.29
C GLY A 150 0.30 2.51 -7.94
N LEU A 151 -0.49 1.60 -7.39
CA LEU A 151 -0.02 0.30 -6.91
C LEU A 151 -1.04 -0.81 -7.12
N HIS A 152 -0.60 -1.95 -7.67
CA HIS A 152 -1.43 -3.15 -7.80
C HIS A 152 -0.57 -4.43 -7.72
N LEU A 153 -0.87 -5.31 -6.77
CA LEU A 153 -0.22 -6.61 -6.66
C LEU A 153 -0.94 -7.63 -7.54
N VAL A 154 -0.23 -8.16 -8.54
CA VAL A 154 -0.76 -9.04 -9.56
C VAL A 154 -0.37 -10.48 -9.27
N GLY A 155 -1.36 -11.36 -9.19
CA GLY A 155 -1.14 -12.79 -8.99
C GLY A 155 -2.21 -13.47 -8.15
N PRO A 156 -2.07 -14.77 -7.89
CA PRO A 156 -2.98 -15.46 -6.98
C PRO A 156 -2.88 -14.88 -5.54
N PRO A 157 -3.99 -14.54 -4.87
CA PRO A 157 -3.95 -13.91 -3.54
C PRO A 157 -3.13 -14.71 -2.52
N GLN A 158 -3.19 -16.05 -2.58
CA GLN A 158 -2.40 -16.91 -1.70
C GLN A 158 -0.88 -16.80 -1.93
N ASN A 159 -0.43 -16.52 -3.16
CA ASN A 159 0.98 -16.34 -3.49
C ASN A 159 1.47 -14.98 -2.98
N ILE A 160 0.67 -13.93 -3.13
CA ILE A 160 0.95 -12.60 -2.59
C ILE A 160 1.09 -12.67 -1.07
N GLN A 161 0.15 -13.32 -0.38
CA GLN A 161 0.21 -13.52 1.07
C GLN A 161 1.45 -14.32 1.49
N ALA A 162 1.80 -15.37 0.74
CA ALA A 162 2.99 -16.19 1.00
C ALA A 162 4.28 -15.39 0.82
N PHE A 163 4.37 -14.56 -0.21
CA PHE A 163 5.49 -13.65 -0.44
C PHE A 163 5.68 -12.67 0.72
N LEU A 164 4.63 -11.96 1.13
CA LEU A 164 4.70 -11.01 2.24
C LEU A 164 5.04 -11.70 3.57
N ALA A 165 4.51 -12.90 3.80
CA ALA A 165 4.86 -13.71 4.98
C ALA A 165 6.34 -14.10 4.97
N ALA A 166 6.88 -14.52 3.84
CA ALA A 166 8.29 -14.92 3.71
C ALA A 166 9.26 -13.74 3.93
N ILE A 167 8.91 -12.53 3.48
CA ILE A 167 9.67 -11.30 3.77
C ILE A 167 9.75 -11.08 5.28
N ARG A 168 8.64 -11.16 5.99
CA ARG A 168 8.58 -10.97 7.44
C ARG A 168 9.33 -12.06 8.21
N GLU A 169 9.14 -13.33 7.84
CA GLU A 169 9.82 -14.45 8.48
C GLU A 169 11.34 -14.39 8.30
N ALA A 170 11.79 -13.96 7.14
CA ALA A 170 13.21 -13.77 6.86
C ALA A 170 13.76 -12.42 7.38
N GLN A 171 12.91 -11.57 7.96
CA GLN A 171 13.25 -10.23 8.46
C GLN A 171 13.96 -9.36 7.40
N LEU A 172 13.45 -9.40 6.17
CA LEU A 172 13.95 -8.56 5.08
C LEU A 172 13.37 -7.15 5.26
N ASP A 173 14.09 -6.35 6.02
CA ASP A 173 13.73 -4.97 6.31
C ASP A 173 14.10 -4.01 5.16
N ARG A 174 13.80 -2.73 5.34
CA ARG A 174 14.14 -1.68 4.37
C ARG A 174 15.63 -1.65 4.04
N ASP A 175 16.49 -1.80 5.05
CA ASP A 175 17.95 -1.77 4.87
C ASP A 175 18.45 -2.96 4.03
N TYR A 176 17.85 -4.13 4.17
CA TYR A 176 18.14 -5.27 3.31
C TYR A 176 17.89 -4.94 1.84
N TRP A 177 16.73 -4.39 1.52
CA TRP A 177 16.35 -4.05 0.14
C TRP A 177 17.18 -2.91 -0.44
N LEU A 178 17.55 -1.92 0.36
CA LEU A 178 18.48 -0.86 -0.07
C LEU A 178 19.86 -1.39 -0.45
N GLN A 179 20.31 -2.47 0.18
CA GLN A 179 21.58 -3.13 -0.12
C GLN A 179 21.47 -4.16 -1.25
N ASN A 180 20.29 -4.78 -1.44
CA ASN A 180 20.03 -5.87 -2.38
C ASN A 180 18.79 -5.61 -3.23
N PRO A 181 18.68 -4.45 -3.91
CA PRO A 181 17.43 -4.07 -4.59
C PRO A 181 17.03 -5.02 -5.73
N GLY A 182 18.00 -5.71 -6.35
CA GLY A 182 17.75 -6.68 -7.42
C GLY A 182 17.08 -7.98 -6.96
N ASP A 183 17.15 -8.30 -5.67
CA ASP A 183 16.56 -9.54 -5.16
C ASP A 183 15.01 -9.50 -5.21
N LEU A 184 14.40 -8.31 -5.37
CA LEU A 184 12.95 -8.19 -5.43
C LEU A 184 12.37 -8.90 -6.65
N GLY A 185 12.92 -8.64 -7.85
CA GLY A 185 12.46 -9.27 -9.09
C GLY A 185 12.53 -10.80 -9.03
N ASP A 186 13.67 -11.34 -8.57
CA ASP A 186 13.86 -12.80 -8.42
C ASP A 186 12.81 -13.43 -7.48
N ARG A 187 12.48 -12.73 -6.39
CA ARG A 187 11.45 -13.20 -5.44
C ARG A 187 10.04 -13.11 -5.99
N LEU A 188 9.71 -12.04 -6.70
CA LEU A 188 8.40 -11.91 -7.36
C LEU A 188 8.21 -13.04 -8.39
N GLU A 189 9.28 -13.41 -9.13
CA GLU A 189 9.25 -14.56 -10.05
C GLU A 189 9.07 -15.89 -9.28
N GLU A 190 9.80 -16.10 -8.17
CA GLU A 190 9.68 -17.31 -7.33
C GLU A 190 8.25 -17.54 -6.84
N TYR A 191 7.52 -16.48 -6.49
CA TYR A 191 6.14 -16.55 -6.01
C TYR A 191 5.09 -16.44 -7.13
N GLU A 192 5.51 -16.34 -8.39
CA GLU A 192 4.62 -16.19 -9.55
C GLU A 192 3.66 -14.99 -9.41
N ILE A 193 4.18 -13.88 -8.89
CA ILE A 193 3.45 -12.61 -8.72
C ILE A 193 4.20 -11.47 -9.39
N ASP A 194 3.56 -10.32 -9.47
CA ASP A 194 4.17 -9.07 -9.90
C ASP A 194 3.64 -7.91 -9.02
N ILE A 195 4.35 -6.79 -9.05
CA ILE A 195 3.89 -5.51 -8.52
C ILE A 195 3.84 -4.55 -9.71
N TRP A 196 2.63 -4.16 -10.09
CA TRP A 196 2.41 -3.09 -11.05
C TRP A 196 2.30 -1.77 -10.32
N PHE A 197 2.95 -0.75 -10.85
CA PHE A 197 2.99 0.56 -10.19
C PHE A 197 3.18 1.69 -11.20
N SER A 198 2.86 2.90 -10.81
CA SER A 198 3.26 4.17 -11.42
C SER A 198 4.15 4.95 -10.46
N THR A 199 4.70 6.03 -10.95
CA THR A 199 5.60 6.89 -10.18
C THR A 199 5.22 8.35 -10.38
N GLU A 200 5.41 9.19 -9.35
CA GLU A 200 5.22 10.64 -9.47
C GLU A 200 6.21 11.28 -10.45
N GLY A 201 7.31 10.63 -10.74
CA GLY A 201 8.40 11.18 -11.56
C GLY A 201 8.71 10.39 -12.81
N THR A 202 8.78 11.08 -13.94
CA THR A 202 9.27 10.54 -15.22
C THR A 202 10.77 10.24 -15.18
N TRP A 203 11.18 9.07 -15.68
CA TRP A 203 12.59 8.67 -15.83
C TRP A 203 12.99 8.47 -17.28
N MET A 204 13.88 9.33 -17.79
CA MET A 204 14.40 9.28 -19.17
C MET A 204 15.92 9.16 -19.16
N PRO A 205 16.48 7.95 -19.07
CA PRO A 205 17.91 7.74 -19.12
C PRO A 205 18.47 8.03 -20.52
N LEU A 206 19.77 8.31 -20.60
CA LEU A 206 20.46 8.47 -21.91
C LEU A 206 20.55 7.13 -22.67
N GLU A 207 20.60 6.02 -21.97
CA GLU A 207 20.61 4.66 -22.48
C GLU A 207 19.74 3.77 -21.57
N GLY A 208 19.01 2.83 -22.13
CA GLY A 208 18.14 1.92 -21.39
C GLY A 208 16.66 2.22 -21.58
N VAL A 209 15.84 1.59 -20.73
CA VAL A 209 14.37 1.76 -20.73
C VAL A 209 14.01 2.95 -19.85
N GLY A 210 13.35 3.94 -20.43
CA GLY A 210 12.74 5.05 -19.69
C GLY A 210 11.24 4.83 -19.56
N PHE A 211 10.61 5.59 -18.67
CA PHE A 211 9.16 5.61 -18.47
C PHE A 211 8.66 7.02 -18.16
N LEU A 212 7.38 7.22 -18.43
CA LEU A 212 6.63 8.40 -18.00
C LEU A 212 5.94 8.11 -16.65
N ASP A 213 5.57 9.13 -15.91
CA ASP A 213 4.77 9.02 -14.68
C ASP A 213 3.40 8.35 -14.96
N GLY A 214 2.81 8.58 -16.12
CA GLY A 214 1.59 7.90 -16.55
C GLY A 214 1.74 6.45 -17.05
N ASP A 215 2.93 5.85 -17.02
CA ASP A 215 3.12 4.48 -17.48
C ASP A 215 2.92 3.47 -16.33
N VAL A 216 2.32 2.33 -16.63
CA VAL A 216 2.26 1.18 -15.70
C VAL A 216 3.54 0.37 -15.83
N LEU A 217 4.24 0.18 -14.72
CA LEU A 217 5.54 -0.48 -14.63
C LEU A 217 5.44 -1.84 -13.94
N SER A 218 6.35 -2.77 -14.25
CA SER A 218 6.51 -4.07 -13.58
C SER A 218 7.78 -4.05 -12.73
N ALA A 219 7.65 -4.30 -11.44
CA ALA A 219 8.81 -4.45 -10.55
C ALA A 219 9.53 -5.78 -10.76
N ARG A 220 8.82 -6.84 -11.19
CA ARG A 220 9.39 -8.15 -11.48
C ARG A 220 10.27 -8.12 -12.71
N ASP A 221 9.75 -7.62 -13.82
CA ASP A 221 10.38 -7.74 -15.13
C ASP A 221 11.25 -6.51 -15.45
N GLY A 222 11.04 -5.37 -14.77
CA GLY A 222 11.71 -4.11 -15.05
C GLY A 222 11.33 -3.54 -16.42
N ASP A 223 10.12 -3.78 -16.85
CA ASP A 223 9.57 -3.37 -18.14
C ASP A 223 8.28 -2.54 -17.97
N VAL A 224 7.93 -1.76 -18.99
CA VAL A 224 6.66 -1.04 -19.04
C VAL A 224 5.54 -2.00 -19.43
N VAL A 225 4.60 -2.23 -18.52
CA VAL A 225 3.41 -3.07 -18.72
C VAL A 225 2.46 -2.44 -19.74
N ALA A 226 2.22 -1.14 -19.57
CA ALA A 226 1.38 -0.36 -20.47
C ALA A 226 1.81 1.11 -20.44
N HIS A 227 2.00 1.68 -21.63
CA HIS A 227 2.21 3.12 -21.77
C HIS A 227 0.89 3.87 -21.67
N ILE A 228 0.88 5.05 -21.04
CA ILE A 228 -0.31 5.91 -20.90
C ILE A 228 -1.04 6.14 -22.24
N GLN A 229 -0.29 6.25 -23.32
CA GLN A 229 -0.84 6.42 -24.66
C GLN A 229 -1.65 5.20 -25.17
N HIS A 230 -1.47 4.03 -24.57
CA HIS A 230 -2.22 2.82 -24.89
C HIS A 230 -3.39 2.58 -23.92
N LEU A 231 -3.33 3.19 -22.74
CA LEU A 231 -4.42 3.15 -21.77
C LEU A 231 -5.56 4.09 -22.18
N LEU A 232 -5.22 5.27 -22.69
CA LEU A 232 -6.17 6.29 -23.11
C LEU A 232 -6.55 6.17 -24.59
N PRO A 233 -7.78 6.58 -24.96
CA PRO A 233 -8.26 6.54 -26.35
C PRO A 233 -7.32 7.29 -27.33
N PRO A 234 -7.26 6.91 -28.60
CA PRO A 234 -6.36 7.51 -29.59
C PRO A 234 -6.57 9.00 -29.85
N ASP A 235 -7.75 9.54 -29.53
CA ASP A 235 -8.12 10.94 -29.65
C ASP A 235 -7.67 11.79 -28.45
N VAL A 236 -7.26 11.17 -27.33
CA VAL A 236 -6.62 11.85 -26.20
C VAL A 236 -5.13 12.05 -26.51
N PRO A 237 -4.54 13.25 -26.32
CA PRO A 237 -3.16 13.52 -26.70
C PRO A 237 -2.12 12.96 -25.70
N ALA A 238 -2.33 11.72 -25.22
CA ALA A 238 -1.49 11.09 -24.20
C ALA A 238 -0.18 10.52 -24.76
N GLY A 239 0.91 10.67 -24.00
CA GLY A 239 2.23 10.12 -24.29
C GLY A 239 3.22 11.13 -24.89
N ILE A 240 4.44 11.14 -24.38
CA ILE A 240 5.55 11.98 -24.85
C ILE A 240 6.60 11.07 -25.52
N PRO A 241 7.13 11.44 -26.70
CA PRO A 241 6.86 12.64 -27.51
C PRO A 241 5.67 12.51 -28.45
N ASP A 242 5.03 11.35 -28.56
CA ASP A 242 4.18 11.00 -29.69
C ASP A 242 2.90 11.83 -29.80
N ARG A 243 2.18 12.05 -28.69
CA ARG A 243 0.95 12.84 -28.65
C ARG A 243 1.06 14.11 -27.81
N GLY A 244 2.07 14.23 -26.97
CA GLY A 244 2.56 15.48 -26.40
C GLY A 244 2.17 15.79 -24.97
N VAL A 245 1.32 14.98 -24.31
CA VAL A 245 0.91 15.19 -22.91
C VAL A 245 1.16 13.91 -22.12
N ASP A 246 1.85 14.01 -20.99
CA ASP A 246 1.78 13.04 -19.93
C ASP A 246 0.60 13.38 -19.03
N PHE A 247 -0.28 12.44 -18.80
CA PHE A 247 -1.47 12.65 -17.98
C PHE A 247 -1.27 12.26 -16.53
N GLY A 248 -0.09 11.67 -16.20
CA GLY A 248 0.15 11.04 -14.93
C GLY A 248 -0.77 9.83 -14.70
N LEU A 249 -0.43 8.95 -13.81
CA LEU A 249 -1.28 7.82 -13.45
C LEU A 249 -1.36 7.72 -11.94
N ASP A 250 -2.44 8.20 -11.38
CA ASP A 250 -2.73 8.36 -9.97
C ASP A 250 -3.17 7.06 -9.27
N ALA A 251 -3.80 6.15 -10.00
CA ALA A 251 -4.15 4.83 -9.48
C ALA A 251 -4.12 3.77 -10.57
N VAL A 252 -3.80 2.53 -10.19
CA VAL A 252 -3.86 1.39 -11.08
C VAL A 252 -4.40 0.15 -10.37
N THR A 253 -5.28 -0.58 -11.05
CA THR A 253 -5.70 -1.92 -10.67
C THR A 253 -6.03 -2.75 -11.90
N SER A 254 -6.30 -4.04 -11.74
CA SER A 254 -6.76 -4.87 -12.84
C SER A 254 -8.03 -5.63 -12.48
N THR A 255 -8.90 -5.77 -13.44
CA THR A 255 -10.10 -6.58 -13.29
C THR A 255 -10.13 -7.70 -14.33
N ARG A 256 -10.49 -8.91 -13.91
CA ARG A 256 -10.61 -10.03 -14.83
C ARG A 256 -11.94 -9.94 -15.59
N MET A 257 -11.86 -9.76 -16.90
CA MET A 257 -13.01 -9.75 -17.79
C MET A 257 -12.92 -10.93 -18.77
N GLY A 258 -13.57 -12.04 -18.45
CA GLY A 258 -13.44 -13.30 -19.19
C GLY A 258 -12.06 -13.93 -18.97
N ASP A 259 -11.28 -14.11 -20.05
CA ASP A 259 -9.92 -14.65 -19.99
C ASP A 259 -8.83 -13.55 -19.98
N GLU A 260 -9.21 -12.27 -20.02
CA GLU A 260 -8.28 -11.13 -20.07
C GLU A 260 -8.33 -10.32 -18.76
N ASN A 261 -7.17 -9.84 -18.32
CA ASN A 261 -7.09 -8.81 -17.31
C ASN A 261 -7.17 -7.45 -18.00
N ARG A 262 -8.06 -6.58 -17.54
CA ARG A 262 -8.17 -5.20 -18.01
C ARG A 262 -7.69 -4.26 -16.93
N ILE A 263 -6.85 -3.32 -17.31
CA ILE A 263 -6.34 -2.28 -16.43
C ILE A 263 -7.45 -1.25 -16.20
N GLN A 264 -7.70 -0.92 -14.94
CA GLN A 264 -8.46 0.23 -14.49
C GLN A 264 -7.48 1.21 -13.86
N PHE A 265 -7.68 2.49 -14.10
CA PHE A 265 -6.74 3.52 -13.66
C PHE A 265 -7.44 4.87 -13.50
N SER A 266 -6.84 5.80 -12.79
CA SER A 266 -7.13 7.23 -12.81
C SER A 266 -5.95 8.00 -13.37
N THR A 267 -6.13 9.28 -13.60
CA THR A 267 -5.08 10.17 -14.12
C THR A 267 -5.03 11.44 -13.27
N GLU A 268 -3.84 12.01 -13.08
CA GLU A 268 -3.67 13.27 -12.36
C GLU A 268 -4.27 14.49 -13.09
N ILE A 269 -4.41 14.40 -14.41
CA ILE A 269 -4.83 15.52 -15.24
C ILE A 269 -6.16 15.21 -15.91
N LEU A 270 -7.13 16.12 -15.75
CA LEU A 270 -8.41 16.06 -16.46
C LEU A 270 -8.25 16.29 -17.97
N TYR A 271 -9.18 15.76 -18.74
CA TYR A 271 -9.30 16.00 -20.18
C TYR A 271 -10.72 16.47 -20.54
N GLU A 272 -10.82 17.63 -21.14
CA GLU A 272 -12.08 18.20 -21.61
C GLU A 272 -12.11 18.31 -23.14
N ASN A 273 -12.85 17.40 -23.79
CA ASN A 273 -13.15 17.43 -25.21
C ASN A 273 -14.43 16.63 -25.45
N ASP A 274 -14.64 16.11 -26.67
CA ASP A 274 -15.80 15.26 -27.00
C ASP A 274 -15.94 14.01 -26.08
N ARG A 275 -14.83 13.58 -25.48
CA ARG A 275 -14.76 12.59 -24.39
C ARG A 275 -14.06 13.24 -23.22
N SER A 276 -14.79 13.54 -22.18
CA SER A 276 -14.24 14.20 -20.99
C SER A 276 -14.09 13.19 -19.86
N PHE A 277 -13.00 13.34 -19.11
CA PHE A 277 -12.79 12.69 -17.82
C PHE A 277 -12.09 13.66 -16.87
N THR A 278 -12.28 13.44 -15.59
CA THR A 278 -11.61 14.19 -14.52
C THR A 278 -10.55 13.32 -13.86
N ASP A 279 -9.68 13.90 -13.07
CA ASP A 279 -8.70 13.26 -12.22
C ASP A 279 -9.31 12.21 -11.26
N GLY A 280 -10.52 12.44 -10.74
CA GLY A 280 -11.25 11.51 -9.89
C GLY A 280 -12.06 10.42 -10.63
N ASP A 281 -11.97 10.30 -11.96
CA ASP A 281 -12.69 9.29 -12.72
C ASP A 281 -11.89 7.99 -12.84
N VAL A 282 -12.51 6.84 -12.55
CA VAL A 282 -11.94 5.53 -12.81
C VAL A 282 -12.17 5.15 -14.28
N LEU A 283 -11.08 5.04 -15.02
CA LEU A 283 -11.06 4.73 -16.43
C LEU A 283 -10.79 3.22 -16.64
N LEU A 284 -11.31 2.68 -17.75
CA LEU A 284 -11.00 1.32 -18.18
C LEU A 284 -10.18 1.38 -19.45
N ALA A 285 -8.98 0.79 -19.45
CA ALA A 285 -8.14 0.72 -20.63
C ALA A 285 -8.91 0.14 -21.82
N GLY A 286 -9.00 0.91 -22.89
CA GLY A 286 -9.71 0.52 -24.10
C GLY A 286 -8.93 -0.58 -24.85
N ASN A 287 -9.63 -1.54 -25.44
CA ASN A 287 -9.06 -2.26 -26.56
C ASN A 287 -8.99 -1.26 -27.72
N GLY A 288 -7.76 -0.89 -28.12
CA GLY A 288 -7.52 0.00 -29.25
C GLY A 288 -8.04 -0.58 -30.56
#